data_5f578ef1d86728a6b4e83ca20d94fa82
#
_entry.id   5f578ef1d86728a6b4e83ca20d94fa82
#
_cell.length_a   1.000
_cell.length_b   1.000
_cell.length_c   1.000
_cell.angle_alpha   90.00
_cell.angle_beta   90.00
_cell.angle_gamma   90.00
#
_symmetry.space_group_name_H-M   'P 1'
#
loop_
_entity.id
_entity.type
_entity.pdbx_description
1 polymer ?
#
loop_
_entity_poly.entity_id
_entity_poly.type
_entity_poly.pdbx_seq_one_letter_code
_entity_poly.pdbx_strand_id
1 'polypeptide(L)'
;MTFLRSRLGAAMIGVGAAAAFAADDSADLAAICVKARPAFVFIAGGSGVVIRPDGLMLTNDHVIENRRRFDVRLGDGRSFKAKVVGRDAVGDLAALQLDLPAGETVPHLPLGDSEALRVGDEAIAVGNPFALGVLDQAPTFTVGIISAVHHTQGSYTECIVTDAELNPGNSGGPLINMAGEVVGINGQISTRYGLRSNTGLGFAISARQIAMWLPLLEQAAGGEVKHARLTGVEFESRDRETVASVTVKDVAEGTLAAEAGFRAGDTIVAIDDAPVANGHRCAGLLGIYPEGSRAAFRVRRGGEEVTLEAVLTAPQRCRTGIDLERPRGGDLLPVVEAVEPGSSAEVAGLKPGDVIVAFRGRRLEFPARDARKLFDRALRTTINVDDIVPLTVRRGTTEVELRLLAK
;
A
#
# COMPACT_ATOMS: atom_id res chain seq x y z
N MET A 1 -39.94 23.30 78.41
CA MET A 1 -39.89 21.95 77.80
C MET A 1 -40.68 22.00 76.52
N THR A 2 -39.96 22.19 75.38
CA THR A 2 -40.62 22.35 74.08
C THR A 2 -39.82 21.52 73.04
N PHE A 3 -40.48 20.54 72.51
CA PHE A 3 -39.91 19.62 71.50
C PHE A 3 -39.90 20.31 70.14
N LEU A 4 -38.72 20.37 69.52
CA LEU A 4 -38.53 20.82 68.16
C LEU A 4 -38.59 19.60 67.22
N ARG A 5 -39.57 19.52 66.34
CA ARG A 5 -39.64 18.52 65.27
C ARG A 5 -38.93 19.04 64.04
N SER A 6 -37.84 18.41 63.65
CA SER A 6 -37.18 18.64 62.36
C SER A 6 -37.86 17.79 61.26
N ARG A 7 -38.27 18.42 60.20
CA ARG A 7 -38.76 17.80 58.98
C ARG A 7 -37.57 17.45 58.09
N LEU A 8 -37.34 16.18 57.85
CA LEU A 8 -36.49 15.74 56.73
C LEU A 8 -37.32 15.81 55.43
N GLY A 9 -36.90 16.70 54.54
CA GLY A 9 -37.37 16.71 53.14
C GLY A 9 -36.54 15.72 52.33
N ALA A 10 -37.19 14.68 51.83
CA ALA A 10 -36.60 13.76 50.85
C ALA A 10 -36.55 14.45 49.48
N ALA A 11 -35.36 14.71 48.96
CA ALA A 11 -35.16 15.10 47.56
C ALA A 11 -35.17 13.83 46.72
N MET A 12 -36.19 13.63 45.93
CA MET A 12 -36.20 12.67 44.82
C MET A 12 -35.39 13.25 43.69
N ILE A 13 -34.19 12.74 43.46
CA ILE A 13 -33.42 13.00 42.26
C ILE A 13 -34.00 12.10 41.19
N GLY A 14 -34.60 12.69 40.17
CA GLY A 14 -35.17 12.00 39.04
C GLY A 14 -34.04 11.32 38.21
N VAL A 15 -34.03 10.00 38.17
CA VAL A 15 -33.30 9.21 37.17
C VAL A 15 -34.21 9.13 35.95
N GLY A 16 -34.01 10.02 35.04
CA GLY A 16 -34.81 10.04 33.81
C GLY A 16 -34.19 10.92 32.74
N ALA A 17 -33.08 10.45 32.13
CA ALA A 17 -32.61 10.96 30.83
C ALA A 17 -31.35 10.21 30.33
N ALA A 18 -31.28 8.89 30.48
CA ALA A 18 -30.13 8.11 29.95
C ALA A 18 -30.53 7.00 28.98
N ALA A 19 -31.78 6.91 28.55
CA ALA A 19 -32.23 5.82 27.69
C ALA A 19 -32.53 6.21 26.23
N ALA A 20 -32.38 7.48 25.86
CA ALA A 20 -32.82 7.94 24.53
C ALA A 20 -31.72 8.03 23.47
N PHE A 21 -30.43 7.86 23.81
CA PHE A 21 -29.34 8.00 22.84
C PHE A 21 -28.79 6.68 22.26
N ALA A 22 -29.17 5.52 22.80
CA ALA A 22 -28.62 4.22 22.35
C ALA A 22 -29.53 3.46 21.37
N ALA A 23 -30.75 3.90 21.13
CA ALA A 23 -31.72 3.13 20.33
C ALA A 23 -31.71 3.46 18.83
N ASP A 24 -31.17 4.59 18.43
CA ASP A 24 -31.19 5.04 17.03
C ASP A 24 -29.99 4.50 16.22
N ASP A 25 -28.79 4.51 16.80
CA ASP A 25 -27.58 4.05 16.11
C ASP A 25 -27.56 2.54 15.83
N SER A 26 -28.17 1.73 16.71
CA SER A 26 -28.21 0.26 16.52
C SER A 26 -29.17 -0.18 15.41
N ALA A 27 -30.22 0.59 15.17
CA ALA A 27 -31.18 0.32 14.09
C ALA A 27 -30.54 0.64 12.73
N ASP A 28 -29.77 1.70 12.64
CA ASP A 28 -29.05 2.10 11.42
C ASP A 28 -27.96 1.08 11.06
N LEU A 29 -27.18 0.61 12.01
CA LEU A 29 -26.14 -0.40 11.81
C LEU A 29 -26.72 -1.71 11.25
N ALA A 30 -27.81 -2.21 11.82
CA ALA A 30 -28.46 -3.42 11.34
C ALA A 30 -29.00 -3.25 9.91
N ALA A 31 -29.57 -2.09 9.59
CA ALA A 31 -30.04 -1.77 8.25
C ALA A 31 -28.91 -1.74 7.23
N ILE A 32 -27.75 -1.16 7.59
CA ILE A 32 -26.55 -1.15 6.75
C ILE A 32 -26.07 -2.56 6.48
N CYS A 33 -25.97 -3.42 7.51
CA CYS A 33 -25.56 -4.81 7.35
C CYS A 33 -26.51 -5.59 6.42
N VAL A 34 -27.84 -5.39 6.56
CA VAL A 34 -28.84 -6.01 5.68
C VAL A 34 -28.66 -5.54 4.23
N LYS A 35 -28.43 -4.25 4.01
CA LYS A 35 -28.19 -3.66 2.68
C LYS A 35 -26.87 -4.15 2.06
N ALA A 36 -25.83 -4.29 2.87
CA ALA A 36 -24.49 -4.66 2.38
C ALA A 36 -24.36 -6.15 2.08
N ARG A 37 -25.05 -7.00 2.83
CA ARG A 37 -24.96 -8.46 2.72
C ARG A 37 -25.11 -8.98 1.27
N PRO A 38 -26.11 -8.59 0.46
CA PRO A 38 -26.28 -9.13 -0.89
C PRO A 38 -25.14 -8.84 -1.86
N ALA A 39 -24.41 -7.73 -1.65
CA ALA A 39 -23.26 -7.33 -2.49
C ALA A 39 -21.94 -8.02 -2.09
N PHE A 40 -21.91 -8.69 -0.94
CA PHE A 40 -20.75 -9.45 -0.49
C PHE A 40 -20.51 -10.68 -1.37
N VAL A 41 -19.25 -11.06 -1.57
CA VAL A 41 -18.86 -12.21 -2.40
C VAL A 41 -17.96 -13.16 -1.63
N PHE A 42 -18.35 -14.43 -1.60
CA PHE A 42 -17.50 -15.54 -1.18
C PHE A 42 -16.64 -16.00 -2.36
N ILE A 43 -15.32 -15.95 -2.24
CA ILE A 43 -14.38 -16.32 -3.28
C ILE A 43 -13.16 -17.03 -2.71
N ALA A 44 -12.84 -18.21 -3.17
CA ALA A 44 -11.56 -18.92 -3.00
C ALA A 44 -11.04 -19.04 -1.55
N GLY A 45 -11.90 -18.96 -0.55
CA GLY A 45 -11.52 -18.95 0.88
C GLY A 45 -11.24 -17.55 1.45
N GLY A 46 -11.38 -16.51 0.63
CA GLY A 46 -11.40 -15.11 1.00
C GLY A 46 -12.76 -14.47 0.75
N SER A 47 -12.75 -13.17 0.56
CA SER A 47 -13.92 -12.31 0.41
C SER A 47 -13.80 -11.42 -0.83
N GLY A 48 -14.93 -10.83 -1.23
CA GLY A 48 -15.00 -9.82 -2.26
C GLY A 48 -16.25 -8.96 -2.08
N VAL A 49 -16.40 -7.96 -2.91
CA VAL A 49 -17.57 -7.08 -2.95
C VAL A 49 -17.90 -6.69 -4.39
N VAL A 50 -19.17 -6.74 -4.75
CA VAL A 50 -19.67 -6.18 -6.01
C VAL A 50 -19.82 -4.68 -5.84
N ILE A 51 -19.20 -3.90 -6.75
CA ILE A 51 -19.19 -2.43 -6.71
C ILE A 51 -20.04 -1.78 -7.79
N ARG A 52 -20.52 -2.56 -8.77
CA ARG A 52 -21.39 -2.08 -9.85
C ARG A 52 -22.48 -3.09 -10.19
N PRO A 53 -23.64 -2.62 -10.68
CA PRO A 53 -24.78 -3.49 -10.98
C PRO A 53 -24.50 -4.46 -12.15
N ASP A 54 -23.54 -4.17 -13.02
CA ASP A 54 -23.10 -5.04 -14.11
C ASP A 54 -22.24 -6.23 -13.65
N GLY A 55 -22.00 -6.36 -12.31
CA GLY A 55 -21.26 -7.46 -11.72
C GLY A 55 -19.75 -7.24 -11.65
N LEU A 56 -19.28 -6.00 -11.80
CA LEU A 56 -17.88 -5.69 -11.46
C LEU A 56 -17.68 -5.82 -9.96
N MET A 57 -16.71 -6.64 -9.56
CA MET A 57 -16.38 -6.90 -8.17
C MET A 57 -14.90 -6.70 -7.89
N LEU A 58 -14.57 -6.41 -6.62
CA LEU A 58 -13.21 -6.27 -6.12
C LEU A 58 -12.88 -7.35 -5.09
N THR A 59 -11.60 -7.69 -5.03
CA THR A 59 -10.98 -8.54 -4.00
C THR A 59 -9.49 -8.22 -3.91
N ASN A 60 -8.73 -8.89 -3.04
CA ASN A 60 -7.27 -8.78 -3.04
C ASN A 60 -6.63 -9.66 -4.13
N ASP A 61 -5.45 -9.25 -4.59
CA ASP A 61 -4.65 -10.02 -5.54
C ASP A 61 -4.18 -11.35 -4.96
N HIS A 62 -3.76 -11.38 -3.69
CA HIS A 62 -3.37 -12.61 -3.02
C HIS A 62 -4.51 -13.62 -2.84
N VAL A 63 -5.79 -13.19 -2.89
CA VAL A 63 -6.94 -14.10 -2.85
C VAL A 63 -7.11 -14.84 -4.17
N ILE A 64 -6.85 -14.18 -5.29
CA ILE A 64 -6.96 -14.79 -6.60
C ILE A 64 -5.73 -15.59 -7.00
N GLU A 65 -4.55 -15.31 -6.40
CA GLU A 65 -3.27 -15.93 -6.77
C GLU A 65 -3.00 -15.80 -8.28
N ASN A 66 -2.75 -16.94 -8.97
CA ASN A 66 -2.51 -16.98 -10.41
C ASN A 66 -3.72 -17.50 -11.21
N ARG A 67 -4.89 -17.62 -10.58
CA ARG A 67 -6.11 -18.12 -11.24
C ARG A 67 -6.79 -16.99 -12.01
N ARG A 68 -7.43 -17.33 -13.12
CA ARG A 68 -8.12 -16.35 -13.99
C ARG A 68 -9.64 -16.45 -13.94
N ARG A 69 -10.19 -17.54 -13.41
CA ARG A 69 -11.64 -17.82 -13.31
C ARG A 69 -11.97 -18.42 -11.96
N PHE A 70 -13.13 -18.06 -11.45
CA PHE A 70 -13.63 -18.47 -10.13
C PHE A 70 -15.09 -18.82 -10.20
N ASP A 71 -15.51 -19.78 -9.39
CA ASP A 71 -16.88 -19.92 -8.96
C ASP A 71 -17.03 -19.08 -7.69
N VAL A 72 -17.97 -18.14 -7.71
CA VAL A 72 -18.23 -17.22 -6.61
C VAL A 72 -19.67 -17.29 -6.18
N ARG A 73 -19.94 -16.97 -4.92
CA ARG A 73 -21.30 -16.90 -4.39
C ARG A 73 -21.52 -15.54 -3.74
N LEU A 74 -22.63 -14.89 -4.07
CA LEU A 74 -23.05 -13.65 -3.44
C LEU A 74 -23.65 -13.91 -2.06
N GLY A 75 -23.69 -12.87 -1.23
CA GLY A 75 -24.31 -12.92 0.10
C GLY A 75 -25.84 -13.11 0.09
N ASP A 76 -26.49 -12.99 -1.08
CA ASP A 76 -27.90 -13.33 -1.30
C ASP A 76 -28.12 -14.82 -1.68
N GLY A 77 -27.02 -15.59 -1.82
CA GLY A 77 -27.04 -17.01 -2.13
C GLY A 77 -26.88 -17.37 -3.60
N ARG A 78 -26.99 -16.42 -4.54
CA ARG A 78 -26.75 -16.66 -5.96
C ARG A 78 -25.29 -16.99 -6.24
N SER A 79 -25.06 -17.87 -7.22
CA SER A 79 -23.71 -18.28 -7.62
C SER A 79 -23.46 -17.92 -9.08
N PHE A 80 -22.26 -17.44 -9.35
CA PHE A 80 -21.84 -17.03 -10.68
C PHE A 80 -20.40 -17.51 -10.95
N LYS A 81 -20.04 -17.54 -12.23
CA LYS A 81 -18.62 -17.55 -12.64
C LYS A 81 -18.12 -16.13 -12.69
N ALA A 82 -16.88 -15.93 -12.30
CA ALA A 82 -16.19 -14.65 -12.41
C ALA A 82 -14.86 -14.81 -13.13
N LYS A 83 -14.49 -13.82 -13.93
CA LYS A 83 -13.18 -13.75 -14.60
C LYS A 83 -12.39 -12.55 -14.09
N VAL A 84 -11.09 -12.70 -13.93
CA VAL A 84 -10.17 -11.59 -13.64
C VAL A 84 -10.13 -10.64 -14.84
N VAL A 85 -10.43 -9.37 -14.63
CA VAL A 85 -10.30 -8.31 -15.64
C VAL A 85 -8.99 -7.55 -15.51
N GLY A 86 -8.44 -7.45 -14.30
CA GLY A 86 -7.12 -6.88 -14.05
C GLY A 86 -6.66 -7.11 -12.62
N ARG A 87 -5.35 -7.03 -12.41
CA ARG A 87 -4.73 -7.25 -11.12
C ARG A 87 -3.62 -6.24 -10.86
N ASP A 88 -3.51 -5.83 -9.60
CA ASP A 88 -2.43 -5.04 -9.04
C ASP A 88 -1.72 -5.89 -7.97
N ALA A 89 -0.67 -6.60 -8.37
CA ALA A 89 0.08 -7.45 -7.45
C ALA A 89 0.92 -6.67 -6.43
N VAL A 90 1.21 -5.40 -6.66
CA VAL A 90 1.96 -4.53 -5.75
C VAL A 90 1.04 -3.94 -4.69
N GLY A 91 -0.09 -3.36 -5.10
CA GLY A 91 -1.10 -2.79 -4.22
C GLY A 91 -2.10 -3.82 -3.68
N ASP A 92 -1.95 -5.10 -4.09
CA ASP A 92 -2.78 -6.23 -3.62
C ASP A 92 -4.27 -6.08 -3.93
N LEU A 93 -4.61 -5.56 -5.11
CA LEU A 93 -5.98 -5.34 -5.56
C LEU A 93 -6.26 -6.12 -6.85
N ALA A 94 -7.44 -6.72 -6.96
CA ALA A 94 -7.91 -7.38 -8.17
C ALA A 94 -9.36 -7.00 -8.49
N ALA A 95 -9.63 -6.77 -9.78
CA ALA A 95 -10.96 -6.58 -10.30
C ALA A 95 -11.39 -7.81 -11.09
N LEU A 96 -12.61 -8.29 -10.83
CA LEU A 96 -13.23 -9.41 -11.52
C LEU A 96 -14.59 -9.01 -12.07
N GLN A 97 -14.99 -9.64 -13.15
CA GLN A 97 -16.30 -9.46 -13.76
C GLN A 97 -17.12 -10.75 -13.61
N LEU A 98 -18.31 -10.64 -13.04
CA LEU A 98 -19.28 -11.74 -13.00
C LEU A 98 -19.81 -12.03 -14.41
N ASP A 99 -19.94 -13.30 -14.74
CA ASP A 99 -20.60 -13.74 -15.98
C ASP A 99 -22.13 -13.69 -15.76
N LEU A 100 -22.73 -12.52 -15.95
CA LEU A 100 -24.17 -12.33 -15.82
C LEU A 100 -24.90 -12.60 -17.12
N PRO A 101 -26.13 -13.17 -17.09
CA PRO A 101 -27.04 -13.17 -18.24
C PRO A 101 -27.31 -11.77 -18.74
N ALA A 102 -27.57 -11.64 -20.04
CA ALA A 102 -27.82 -10.35 -20.66
C ALA A 102 -29.02 -9.62 -20.00
N GLY A 103 -28.79 -8.38 -19.55
CA GLY A 103 -29.77 -7.54 -18.89
C GLY A 103 -29.99 -7.86 -17.39
N GLU A 104 -29.30 -8.86 -16.83
CA GLU A 104 -29.33 -9.12 -15.40
C GLU A 104 -28.42 -8.13 -14.64
N THR A 105 -28.89 -7.73 -13.45
CA THR A 105 -28.13 -6.91 -12.53
C THR A 105 -28.02 -7.59 -11.17
N VAL A 106 -26.99 -7.20 -10.42
CA VAL A 106 -26.73 -7.74 -9.10
C VAL A 106 -26.67 -6.63 -8.03
N PRO A 107 -26.99 -6.94 -6.77
CA PRO A 107 -26.74 -6.02 -5.66
C PRO A 107 -25.28 -5.60 -5.61
N HIS A 108 -25.05 -4.34 -5.31
CA HIS A 108 -23.73 -3.74 -5.26
C HIS A 108 -23.67 -2.65 -4.19
N LEU A 109 -22.45 -2.32 -3.76
CA LEU A 109 -22.16 -1.18 -2.91
C LEU A 109 -21.33 -0.17 -3.70
N PRO A 110 -21.70 1.13 -3.68
CA PRO A 110 -20.90 2.15 -4.35
C PRO A 110 -19.57 2.36 -3.63
N LEU A 111 -18.55 2.83 -4.37
CA LEU A 111 -17.34 3.37 -3.76
C LEU A 111 -17.66 4.72 -3.10
N GLY A 112 -17.23 4.86 -1.85
CA GLY A 112 -17.30 6.11 -1.09
C GLY A 112 -16.03 6.92 -1.21
N ASP A 113 -16.00 8.05 -0.51
CA ASP A 113 -14.83 8.93 -0.44
C ASP A 113 -13.99 8.62 0.80
N SER A 114 -12.83 7.99 0.59
CA SER A 114 -11.90 7.71 1.69
C SER A 114 -11.09 8.94 2.14
N GLU A 115 -11.06 10.03 1.36
CA GLU A 115 -10.37 11.26 1.75
C GLU A 115 -11.21 12.09 2.76
N ALA A 116 -12.52 11.85 2.79
CA ALA A 116 -13.40 12.46 3.77
C ALA A 116 -13.35 11.79 5.16
N LEU A 117 -12.71 10.61 5.27
CA LEU A 117 -12.62 9.87 6.53
C LEU A 117 -11.74 10.57 7.56
N ARG A 118 -12.19 10.50 8.81
CA ARG A 118 -11.45 11.01 9.97
C ARG A 118 -11.21 9.89 10.98
N VAL A 119 -10.13 10.00 11.71
CA VAL A 119 -9.87 9.13 12.87
C VAL A 119 -11.03 9.26 13.85
N GLY A 120 -11.60 8.11 14.24
CA GLY A 120 -12.77 8.03 15.12
C GLY A 120 -14.08 7.80 14.37
N ASP A 121 -14.15 7.96 13.05
CA ASP A 121 -15.34 7.62 12.27
C ASP A 121 -15.61 6.12 12.36
N GLU A 122 -16.88 5.72 12.51
CA GLU A 122 -17.26 4.31 12.56
C GLU A 122 -17.09 3.63 11.21
N ALA A 123 -16.67 2.37 11.25
CA ALA A 123 -16.47 1.55 10.07
C ALA A 123 -16.92 0.11 10.33
N ILE A 124 -17.44 -0.52 9.29
CA ILE A 124 -17.92 -1.92 9.32
C ILE A 124 -17.04 -2.71 8.36
N ALA A 125 -16.32 -3.69 8.88
CA ALA A 125 -15.61 -4.66 8.05
C ALA A 125 -16.51 -5.86 7.78
N VAL A 126 -16.57 -6.27 6.51
CA VAL A 126 -17.38 -7.42 6.07
C VAL A 126 -16.46 -8.49 5.52
N GLY A 127 -16.67 -9.73 5.93
CA GLY A 127 -15.79 -10.80 5.51
C GLY A 127 -16.32 -12.22 5.79
N ASN A 128 -15.45 -13.20 5.51
CA ASN A 128 -15.70 -14.61 5.75
C ASN A 128 -14.57 -15.20 6.64
N PRO A 129 -14.43 -14.75 7.90
CA PRO A 129 -13.34 -15.15 8.76
C PRO A 129 -13.32 -16.67 8.93
N PHE A 130 -12.15 -17.28 8.77
CA PHE A 130 -11.94 -18.74 8.92
C PHE A 130 -12.88 -19.60 8.06
N ALA A 131 -13.43 -19.04 6.98
CA ALA A 131 -14.43 -19.69 6.12
C ALA A 131 -15.72 -20.12 6.84
N LEU A 132 -16.08 -19.47 7.94
CA LEU A 132 -17.29 -19.79 8.72
C LEU A 132 -18.57 -19.63 7.89
N GLY A 133 -18.63 -18.63 7.01
CA GLY A 133 -19.75 -18.38 6.12
C GLY A 133 -19.99 -19.45 5.06
N VAL A 134 -19.13 -20.46 4.95
CA VAL A 134 -19.37 -21.64 4.10
C VAL A 134 -20.51 -22.48 4.67
N LEU A 135 -20.61 -22.59 5.99
CA LEU A 135 -21.63 -23.35 6.68
C LEU A 135 -22.96 -22.58 6.75
N ASP A 136 -22.91 -21.32 7.19
CA ASP A 136 -24.10 -20.51 7.47
C ASP A 136 -24.58 -19.70 6.27
N GLN A 137 -23.80 -19.68 5.18
CA GLN A 137 -24.05 -18.91 3.96
C GLN A 137 -24.22 -17.41 4.21
N ALA A 138 -23.60 -16.88 5.25
CA ALA A 138 -23.68 -15.50 5.66
C ALA A 138 -22.27 -14.90 5.89
N PRO A 139 -22.01 -13.67 5.44
CA PRO A 139 -20.80 -12.95 5.84
C PRO A 139 -20.86 -12.55 7.31
N THR A 140 -19.68 -12.35 7.90
CA THR A 140 -19.53 -11.77 9.22
C THR A 140 -19.33 -10.26 9.10
N PHE A 141 -19.97 -9.51 9.98
CA PHE A 141 -19.82 -8.07 10.12
C PHE A 141 -19.15 -7.76 11.44
N THR A 142 -18.08 -6.95 11.42
CA THR A 142 -17.42 -6.46 12.61
C THR A 142 -17.38 -4.95 12.57
N VAL A 143 -17.65 -4.30 13.70
CA VAL A 143 -17.71 -2.84 13.82
C VAL A 143 -16.48 -2.35 14.59
N GLY A 144 -15.94 -1.27 14.16
CA GLY A 144 -14.85 -0.56 14.80
C GLY A 144 -14.81 0.87 14.31
N ILE A 145 -13.65 1.50 14.44
CA ILE A 145 -13.43 2.88 13.99
C ILE A 145 -12.28 2.93 12.99
N ILE A 146 -12.20 4.04 12.28
CA ILE A 146 -11.01 4.44 11.55
C ILE A 146 -9.95 4.86 12.56
N SER A 147 -8.90 4.05 12.72
CA SER A 147 -7.81 4.29 13.68
C SER A 147 -6.72 5.18 13.10
N ALA A 148 -6.50 5.13 11.80
CA ALA A 148 -5.61 6.04 11.05
C ALA A 148 -5.99 6.07 9.57
N VAL A 149 -5.67 7.16 8.91
CA VAL A 149 -5.73 7.34 7.45
C VAL A 149 -4.33 7.61 6.91
N HIS A 150 -4.14 7.41 5.61
CA HIS A 150 -2.86 7.67 4.92
C HIS A 150 -1.67 6.92 5.56
N HIS A 151 -1.91 5.72 6.05
CA HIS A 151 -0.87 4.91 6.68
C HIS A 151 -0.09 4.10 5.65
N THR A 152 1.17 3.77 5.98
CA THR A 152 2.01 2.88 5.15
C THR A 152 2.46 1.68 5.96
N GLN A 153 2.10 0.48 5.51
CA GLN A 153 2.44 -0.79 6.14
C GLN A 153 2.88 -1.80 5.09
N GLY A 154 4.18 -2.03 4.99
CA GLY A 154 4.73 -2.94 3.97
C GLY A 154 4.45 -2.44 2.54
N SER A 155 3.72 -3.22 1.76
CA SER A 155 3.25 -2.86 0.41
C SER A 155 1.97 -2.01 0.41
N TYR A 156 1.25 -1.95 1.52
CA TYR A 156 0.06 -1.11 1.66
C TYR A 156 0.48 0.32 1.94
N THR A 157 0.31 1.17 0.96
CA THR A 157 0.61 2.61 1.05
C THR A 157 -0.69 3.39 0.96
N GLU A 158 -0.79 4.53 1.65
CA GLU A 158 -2.02 5.34 1.72
C GLU A 158 -3.25 4.54 2.16
N CYS A 159 -3.04 3.54 3.01
CA CYS A 159 -4.09 2.66 3.47
C CYS A 159 -4.85 3.23 4.68
N ILE A 160 -6.03 2.69 4.89
CA ILE A 160 -6.86 2.93 6.07
C ILE A 160 -6.48 1.90 7.14
N VAL A 161 -6.35 2.36 8.38
CA VAL A 161 -6.19 1.49 9.56
C VAL A 161 -7.52 1.49 10.32
N THR A 162 -7.98 0.31 10.73
CA THR A 162 -9.20 0.14 11.53
C THR A 162 -8.95 -0.86 12.66
N ASP A 163 -9.65 -0.70 13.76
CA ASP A 163 -9.72 -1.67 14.85
C ASP A 163 -10.92 -2.63 14.72
N ALA A 164 -11.76 -2.47 13.69
CA ALA A 164 -12.74 -3.48 13.32
C ALA A 164 -12.03 -4.82 13.15
N GLU A 165 -12.56 -5.88 13.77
CA GLU A 165 -11.89 -7.17 13.83
C GLU A 165 -11.73 -7.79 12.43
N LEU A 166 -10.49 -7.92 11.97
CA LEU A 166 -10.12 -8.62 10.74
C LEU A 166 -9.39 -9.92 11.07
N ASN A 167 -9.79 -11.00 10.42
CA ASN A 167 -9.17 -12.32 10.55
C ASN A 167 -8.92 -12.92 9.16
N PRO A 168 -8.07 -13.96 9.03
CA PRO A 168 -7.90 -14.70 7.78
C PRO A 168 -9.25 -15.11 7.18
N GLY A 169 -9.50 -14.76 5.93
CA GLY A 169 -10.77 -14.93 5.24
C GLY A 169 -11.55 -13.61 5.03
N ASN A 170 -11.22 -12.53 5.78
CA ASN A 170 -11.80 -11.21 5.54
C ASN A 170 -11.12 -10.47 4.36
N SER A 171 -9.93 -10.93 3.95
CA SER A 171 -9.19 -10.35 2.81
C SER A 171 -10.04 -10.29 1.56
N GLY A 172 -10.08 -9.12 0.92
CA GLY A 172 -10.87 -8.83 -0.27
C GLY A 172 -12.30 -8.35 0.01
N GLY A 173 -12.80 -8.50 1.23
CA GLY A 173 -14.10 -7.98 1.64
C GLY A 173 -14.07 -6.45 1.84
N PRO A 174 -15.23 -5.78 1.80
CA PRO A 174 -15.28 -4.34 1.96
C PRO A 174 -15.11 -3.88 3.41
N LEU A 175 -14.47 -2.72 3.56
CA LEU A 175 -14.63 -1.82 4.69
C LEU A 175 -15.64 -0.77 4.27
N ILE A 176 -16.75 -0.62 5.00
CA ILE A 176 -17.84 0.31 4.64
C ILE A 176 -18.03 1.36 5.74
N ASN A 177 -18.46 2.55 5.33
CA ASN A 177 -18.85 3.63 6.22
C ASN A 177 -20.33 3.50 6.66
N MET A 178 -20.78 4.42 7.52
CA MET A 178 -22.16 4.44 8.00
C MET A 178 -23.20 4.87 6.94
N ALA A 179 -22.76 5.32 5.76
CA ALA A 179 -23.64 5.50 4.59
C ALA A 179 -23.83 4.21 3.77
N GLY A 180 -23.10 3.14 4.13
CA GLY A 180 -23.10 1.87 3.39
C GLY A 180 -22.30 1.91 2.11
N GLU A 181 -21.27 2.75 2.04
CA GLU A 181 -20.38 2.91 0.89
C GLU A 181 -19.04 2.21 1.19
N VAL A 182 -18.42 1.63 0.16
CA VAL A 182 -17.11 0.98 0.27
C VAL A 182 -16.02 2.06 0.37
N VAL A 183 -15.44 2.24 1.55
CA VAL A 183 -14.31 3.15 1.78
C VAL A 183 -12.96 2.47 1.67
N GLY A 184 -12.93 1.14 1.66
CA GLY A 184 -11.71 0.36 1.45
C GLY A 184 -11.96 -1.11 1.21
N ILE A 185 -10.89 -1.83 0.82
CA ILE A 185 -10.86 -3.29 0.70
C ILE A 185 -9.93 -3.84 1.78
N ASN A 186 -10.49 -4.67 2.67
CA ASN A 186 -9.75 -5.31 3.75
C ASN A 186 -8.64 -6.21 3.18
N GLY A 187 -7.44 -6.13 3.72
CA GLY A 187 -6.32 -6.89 3.16
C GLY A 187 -5.40 -7.50 4.19
N GLN A 188 -4.68 -6.69 4.93
CA GLN A 188 -3.68 -7.15 5.88
C GLN A 188 -4.12 -6.95 7.33
N ILE A 189 -3.54 -7.74 8.22
CA ILE A 189 -3.62 -7.57 9.67
C ILE A 189 -2.22 -7.40 10.23
N SER A 190 -2.07 -6.59 11.28
CA SER A 190 -0.84 -6.58 12.05
C SER A 190 -0.70 -7.92 12.78
N THR A 191 0.47 -8.54 12.67
CA THR A 191 0.74 -9.83 13.32
C THR A 191 1.82 -9.65 14.38
N ARG A 192 1.65 -10.25 15.56
CA ARG A 192 2.70 -10.38 16.57
C ARG A 192 3.25 -11.80 16.58
N TYR A 193 4.56 -11.93 16.61
CA TYR A 193 5.25 -13.24 16.69
C TYR A 193 4.89 -14.23 15.58
N GLY A 194 4.53 -13.76 14.39
CA GLY A 194 4.17 -14.63 13.26
C GLY A 194 2.82 -15.35 13.38
N LEU A 195 2.03 -15.05 14.39
CA LEU A 195 0.67 -15.57 14.53
C LEU A 195 -0.28 -14.80 13.60
N ARG A 196 -0.99 -15.54 12.75
CA ARG A 196 -2.04 -14.98 11.86
C ARG A 196 -3.36 -14.78 12.62
N SER A 197 -3.32 -13.92 13.63
CA SER A 197 -4.53 -13.53 14.38
C SER A 197 -4.55 -12.01 14.50
N ASN A 198 -5.75 -11.45 14.61
CA ASN A 198 -5.93 -10.03 14.79
C ASN A 198 -5.21 -9.56 16.06
N THR A 199 -4.46 -8.47 15.95
CA THR A 199 -3.77 -7.80 17.08
C THR A 199 -4.42 -6.46 17.43
N GLY A 200 -5.63 -6.19 16.93
CA GLY A 200 -6.36 -4.93 17.12
C GLY A 200 -6.10 -3.89 16.02
N LEU A 201 -5.35 -4.24 14.97
CA LEU A 201 -5.12 -3.35 13.83
C LEU A 201 -5.28 -4.11 12.52
N GLY A 202 -6.23 -3.66 11.71
CA GLY A 202 -6.46 -4.09 10.34
C GLY A 202 -6.13 -2.98 9.34
N PHE A 203 -5.73 -3.37 8.13
CA PHE A 203 -5.37 -2.45 7.06
C PHE A 203 -6.25 -2.71 5.84
N ALA A 204 -6.79 -1.64 5.27
CA ALA A 204 -7.61 -1.68 4.06
C ALA A 204 -7.04 -0.75 2.99
N ILE A 205 -7.08 -1.21 1.73
CA ILE A 205 -6.76 -0.42 0.54
C ILE A 205 -7.83 0.65 0.41
N SER A 206 -7.44 1.93 0.33
CA SER A 206 -8.40 3.05 0.35
C SER A 206 -9.23 3.14 -0.94
N ALA A 207 -10.47 3.63 -0.84
CA ALA A 207 -11.33 3.86 -2.00
C ALA A 207 -10.72 4.84 -3.00
N ARG A 208 -9.95 5.84 -2.54
CA ARG A 208 -9.15 6.72 -3.41
C ARG A 208 -8.19 5.92 -4.30
N GLN A 209 -7.41 5.03 -3.69
CA GLN A 209 -6.48 4.18 -4.45
C GLN A 209 -7.24 3.28 -5.42
N ILE A 210 -8.35 2.68 -4.98
CA ILE A 210 -9.21 1.86 -5.84
C ILE A 210 -9.71 2.67 -7.03
N ALA A 211 -10.23 3.86 -6.82
CA ALA A 211 -10.74 4.74 -7.89
C ALA A 211 -9.66 5.11 -8.92
N MET A 212 -8.42 5.32 -8.45
CA MET A 212 -7.27 5.60 -9.33
C MET A 212 -6.90 4.41 -10.21
N TRP A 213 -6.96 3.20 -9.65
CA TRP A 213 -6.53 1.98 -10.33
C TRP A 213 -7.61 1.30 -11.16
N LEU A 214 -8.88 1.49 -10.82
CA LEU A 214 -10.00 0.77 -11.40
C LEU A 214 -10.08 0.87 -12.93
N PRO A 215 -9.92 2.06 -13.56
CA PRO A 215 -9.94 2.16 -15.03
C PRO A 215 -8.82 1.36 -15.71
N LEU A 216 -7.65 1.27 -15.06
CA LEU A 216 -6.51 0.52 -15.58
C LEU A 216 -6.70 -0.99 -15.40
N LEU A 217 -7.26 -1.40 -14.28
CA LEU A 217 -7.62 -2.80 -14.03
C LEU A 217 -8.64 -3.29 -15.05
N GLU A 218 -9.65 -2.48 -15.38
CA GLU A 218 -10.65 -2.82 -16.40
C GLU A 218 -10.04 -2.95 -17.79
N GLN A 219 -9.04 -2.14 -18.12
CA GLN A 219 -8.35 -2.16 -19.41
C GLN A 219 -7.25 -3.25 -19.51
N ALA A 220 -6.84 -3.83 -18.39
CA ALA A 220 -5.71 -4.77 -18.35
C ALA A 220 -5.99 -6.13 -19.02
N ALA A 221 -7.24 -6.41 -19.43
CA ALA A 221 -7.66 -7.65 -20.12
C ALA A 221 -7.21 -8.94 -19.37
N GLY A 222 -7.26 -8.91 -18.04
CA GLY A 222 -6.81 -9.99 -17.16
C GLY A 222 -5.31 -9.98 -16.89
N GLY A 223 -4.59 -8.94 -17.32
CA GLY A 223 -3.18 -8.71 -17.05
C GLY A 223 -2.93 -7.97 -15.73
N GLU A 224 -1.65 -7.66 -15.51
CA GLU A 224 -1.17 -6.93 -14.34
C GLU A 224 -0.90 -5.47 -14.71
N VAL A 225 -1.35 -4.55 -13.85
CA VAL A 225 -1.05 -3.12 -13.93
C VAL A 225 0.30 -2.82 -13.28
N LYS A 226 0.94 -1.72 -13.70
CA LYS A 226 2.28 -1.36 -13.24
C LYS A 226 2.25 -0.08 -12.41
N HIS A 227 2.93 -0.12 -11.28
CA HIS A 227 3.20 1.05 -10.46
C HIS A 227 4.34 1.89 -11.04
N ALA A 228 4.21 3.20 -10.90
CA ALA A 228 5.22 4.15 -11.32
C ALA A 228 6.21 4.51 -10.21
N ARG A 229 7.28 5.19 -10.61
CA ARG A 229 8.28 5.79 -9.74
C ARG A 229 8.75 7.12 -10.30
N LEU A 230 9.23 7.96 -9.44
CA LEU A 230 10.09 9.07 -9.83
C LEU A 230 11.52 8.52 -9.97
N THR A 231 12.03 8.45 -11.20
CA THR A 231 13.38 7.97 -11.51
C THR A 231 14.32 9.14 -11.79
N GLY A 232 15.63 8.92 -11.69
CA GLY A 232 16.64 9.95 -11.92
C GLY A 232 16.86 10.90 -10.75
N VAL A 233 16.32 10.63 -9.58
CA VAL A 233 16.51 11.40 -8.34
C VAL A 233 17.09 10.52 -7.25
N GLU A 234 18.15 10.99 -6.60
CA GLU A 234 18.64 10.45 -5.34
C GLU A 234 18.14 11.32 -4.19
N PHE A 235 17.41 10.73 -3.24
CA PHE A 235 16.99 11.42 -2.03
C PHE A 235 18.01 11.26 -0.91
N GLU A 236 18.30 12.35 -0.20
CA GLU A 236 19.09 12.30 1.03
C GLU A 236 18.21 11.66 2.12
N SER A 237 18.52 10.43 2.49
CA SER A 237 17.86 9.72 3.57
C SER A 237 18.62 10.02 4.88
N ARG A 238 18.28 11.11 5.54
CA ARG A 238 18.67 11.27 6.94
C ARG A 238 17.67 10.49 7.77
N ASP A 239 18.18 9.58 8.58
CA ASP A 239 17.50 8.66 9.50
C ASP A 239 15.98 8.54 9.42
N ARG A 240 15.50 7.32 9.17
CA ARG A 240 14.11 6.97 8.87
C ARG A 240 13.10 7.33 9.96
N GLU A 241 13.53 7.70 11.15
CA GLU A 241 12.63 7.85 12.30
C GLU A 241 12.45 9.30 12.80
N THR A 242 13.31 10.25 12.45
CA THR A 242 13.31 11.55 13.13
C THR A 242 13.35 12.79 12.24
N VAL A 243 13.45 12.71 10.92
CA VAL A 243 13.63 13.91 10.09
C VAL A 243 12.46 14.20 9.17
N ALA A 244 11.89 15.35 9.43
CA ALA A 244 10.73 15.95 8.77
C ALA A 244 11.03 16.53 7.38
N SER A 245 11.95 15.98 6.59
CA SER A 245 12.19 16.48 5.23
C SER A 245 12.80 15.44 4.31
N VAL A 246 12.38 15.46 3.05
CA VAL A 246 12.93 14.67 1.97
C VAL A 246 13.66 15.61 1.05
N THR A 247 15.00 15.59 1.08
CA THR A 247 15.85 16.46 0.28
C THR A 247 16.40 15.70 -0.92
N VAL A 248 16.36 16.32 -2.09
CA VAL A 248 17.01 15.84 -3.30
C VAL A 248 18.52 15.99 -3.14
N LYS A 249 19.23 14.87 -3.14
CA LYS A 249 20.69 14.84 -3.03
C LYS A 249 21.34 15.04 -4.40
N ASP A 250 20.78 14.39 -5.42
CA ASP A 250 21.30 14.42 -6.79
C ASP A 250 20.19 14.18 -7.81
N VAL A 251 20.39 14.70 -9.01
CA VAL A 251 19.50 14.50 -10.16
C VAL A 251 20.36 14.10 -11.36
N ALA A 252 20.03 12.97 -11.97
CA ALA A 252 20.77 12.49 -13.15
C ALA A 252 20.37 13.28 -14.40
N GLU A 253 21.35 13.74 -15.15
CA GLU A 253 21.13 14.44 -16.43
C GLU A 253 20.43 13.54 -17.46
N GLY A 254 19.55 14.12 -18.27
CA GLY A 254 18.82 13.43 -19.33
C GLY A 254 17.71 12.49 -18.82
N THR A 255 17.27 12.64 -17.57
CA THR A 255 16.15 11.90 -16.99
C THR A 255 14.89 12.76 -16.91
N LEU A 256 13.71 12.11 -16.78
CA LEU A 256 12.45 12.81 -16.61
C LEU A 256 12.42 13.73 -15.39
N ALA A 257 13.16 13.39 -14.33
CA ALA A 257 13.29 14.26 -13.17
C ALA A 257 14.09 15.54 -13.48
N ALA A 258 15.16 15.42 -14.26
CA ALA A 258 15.92 16.60 -14.72
C ALA A 258 15.07 17.48 -15.65
N GLU A 259 14.30 16.88 -16.57
CA GLU A 259 13.37 17.57 -17.46
C GLU A 259 12.24 18.27 -16.67
N ALA A 260 11.73 17.65 -15.60
CA ALA A 260 10.76 18.26 -14.69
C ALA A 260 11.35 19.42 -13.87
N GLY A 261 12.67 19.60 -13.88
CA GLY A 261 13.37 20.71 -13.24
C GLY A 261 13.77 20.49 -11.79
N PHE A 262 13.80 19.23 -11.30
CA PHE A 262 14.39 18.93 -9.99
C PHE A 262 15.86 19.31 -9.93
N ARG A 263 16.34 19.74 -8.76
CA ARG A 263 17.73 20.11 -8.49
C ARG A 263 18.19 19.58 -7.14
N ALA A 264 19.48 19.32 -7.02
CA ALA A 264 20.07 19.02 -5.72
C ALA A 264 19.80 20.17 -4.74
N GLY A 265 19.43 19.84 -3.51
CA GLY A 265 19.02 20.77 -2.46
C GLY A 265 17.52 21.07 -2.40
N ASP A 266 16.71 20.64 -3.37
CA ASP A 266 15.26 20.74 -3.28
C ASP A 266 14.74 19.92 -2.10
N THR A 267 13.86 20.50 -1.29
CA THR A 267 13.16 19.76 -0.23
C THR A 267 11.71 19.54 -0.65
N ILE A 268 11.27 18.30 -0.76
CA ILE A 268 9.89 17.97 -1.12
C ILE A 268 8.97 18.28 0.06
N VAL A 269 7.99 19.16 -0.16
CA VAL A 269 7.01 19.60 0.87
C VAL A 269 5.65 18.95 0.67
N ALA A 270 5.28 18.69 -0.60
CA ALA A 270 4.03 17.99 -0.92
C ALA A 270 4.14 17.28 -2.26
N ILE A 271 3.32 16.26 -2.46
CA ILE A 271 3.07 15.59 -3.75
C ILE A 271 1.58 15.71 -3.99
N ASP A 272 1.19 16.32 -5.11
CA ASP A 272 -0.15 16.86 -5.33
C ASP A 272 -0.55 17.71 -4.11
N ASP A 273 -1.72 17.48 -3.52
CA ASP A 273 -2.17 18.21 -2.33
C ASP A 273 -1.74 17.57 -1.00
N ALA A 274 -1.08 16.39 -1.06
CA ALA A 274 -0.71 15.61 0.12
C ALA A 274 0.64 16.08 0.69
N PRO A 275 0.72 16.53 1.95
CA PRO A 275 1.97 16.97 2.56
C PRO A 275 2.94 15.82 2.77
N VAL A 276 4.21 16.06 2.53
CA VAL A 276 5.32 15.12 2.74
C VAL A 276 6.03 15.48 4.04
N ALA A 277 5.73 14.73 5.09
CA ALA A 277 6.33 14.94 6.41
C ALA A 277 7.69 14.24 6.57
N ASN A 278 7.94 13.15 5.85
CA ASN A 278 9.16 12.35 5.94
C ASN A 278 9.34 11.42 4.72
N GLY A 279 10.45 10.67 4.69
CA GLY A 279 10.74 9.74 3.60
C GLY A 279 9.73 8.59 3.47
N HIS A 280 9.15 8.11 4.57
CA HIS A 280 8.09 7.10 4.54
C HIS A 280 6.83 7.61 3.84
N ARG A 281 6.40 8.83 4.20
CA ARG A 281 5.24 9.47 3.59
C ARG A 281 5.47 9.73 2.09
N CYS A 282 6.67 10.21 1.72
CA CYS A 282 7.04 10.40 0.32
C CYS A 282 6.99 9.10 -0.47
N ALA A 283 7.59 8.03 0.04
CA ALA A 283 7.59 6.73 -0.61
C ALA A 283 6.16 6.14 -0.69
N GLY A 284 5.35 6.32 0.34
CA GLY A 284 3.95 5.91 0.37
C GLY A 284 3.13 6.61 -0.71
N LEU A 285 3.20 7.93 -0.77
CA LEU A 285 2.51 8.71 -1.81
C LEU A 285 2.95 8.29 -3.22
N LEU A 286 4.26 8.16 -3.47
CA LEU A 286 4.76 7.71 -4.77
C LEU A 286 4.35 6.27 -5.11
N GLY A 287 4.13 5.44 -4.10
CA GLY A 287 3.77 4.03 -4.27
C GLY A 287 2.38 3.78 -4.86
N ILE A 288 1.47 4.77 -4.82
CA ILE A 288 0.12 4.59 -5.33
C ILE A 288 -0.08 4.98 -6.80
N TYR A 289 0.90 5.60 -7.45
CA TYR A 289 0.73 6.10 -8.82
C TYR A 289 0.90 5.01 -9.87
N PRO A 290 -0.03 4.92 -10.84
CA PRO A 290 0.14 4.11 -12.04
C PRO A 290 1.27 4.60 -12.96
N GLU A 291 1.77 3.69 -13.81
CA GLU A 291 2.68 4.02 -14.91
C GLU A 291 2.10 5.12 -15.82
N GLY A 292 2.90 6.13 -16.12
CA GLY A 292 2.51 7.26 -16.97
C GLY A 292 1.77 8.39 -16.23
N SER A 293 1.53 8.25 -14.93
CA SER A 293 0.92 9.32 -14.13
C SER A 293 1.78 10.57 -14.14
N ARG A 294 1.11 11.73 -14.04
CA ARG A 294 1.73 13.01 -13.73
C ARG A 294 1.47 13.33 -12.27
N ALA A 295 2.49 13.78 -11.56
CA ALA A 295 2.38 14.24 -10.20
C ALA A 295 2.99 15.64 -10.05
N ALA A 296 2.33 16.50 -9.30
CA ALA A 296 2.81 17.83 -8.97
C ALA A 296 3.61 17.78 -7.67
N PHE A 297 4.87 18.12 -7.74
CA PHE A 297 5.77 18.18 -6.58
C PHE A 297 5.93 19.63 -6.14
N ARG A 298 5.46 19.96 -4.96
CA ARG A 298 5.80 21.23 -4.33
C ARG A 298 7.11 21.06 -3.58
N VAL A 299 8.13 21.77 -4.04
CA VAL A 299 9.47 21.72 -3.47
C VAL A 299 9.87 23.08 -2.89
N ARG A 300 10.66 23.08 -1.82
CA ARG A 300 11.27 24.27 -1.27
C ARG A 300 12.70 24.37 -1.79
N ARG A 301 13.00 25.47 -2.49
CA ARG A 301 14.29 25.77 -3.12
C ARG A 301 14.76 27.16 -2.69
N GLY A 302 15.86 27.25 -1.96
CA GLY A 302 16.41 28.56 -1.53
C GLY A 302 15.47 29.41 -0.66
N GLY A 303 14.48 28.76 0.03
CA GLY A 303 13.47 29.43 0.85
C GLY A 303 12.14 29.69 0.15
N GLU A 304 12.07 29.54 -1.17
CA GLU A 304 10.83 29.70 -1.97
C GLU A 304 10.21 28.35 -2.29
N GLU A 305 8.88 28.30 -2.42
CA GLU A 305 8.18 27.11 -2.89
C GLU A 305 7.97 27.16 -4.40
N VAL A 306 8.33 26.07 -5.07
CA VAL A 306 8.22 25.89 -6.52
C VAL A 306 7.43 24.61 -6.77
N THR A 307 6.50 24.65 -7.72
CA THR A 307 5.79 23.44 -8.18
C THR A 307 6.47 22.90 -9.43
N LEU A 308 6.81 21.62 -9.39
CA LEU A 308 7.39 20.87 -10.50
C LEU A 308 6.40 19.77 -10.91
N GLU A 309 6.16 19.62 -12.20
CA GLU A 309 5.36 18.50 -12.72
C GLU A 309 6.27 17.43 -13.29
N ALA A 310 6.17 16.21 -12.76
CA ALA A 310 6.95 15.08 -13.24
C ALA A 310 6.05 13.95 -13.76
N VAL A 311 6.52 13.33 -14.84
CA VAL A 311 5.96 12.05 -15.31
C VAL A 311 6.61 10.92 -14.55
N LEU A 312 5.77 10.05 -14.00
CA LEU A 312 6.21 8.86 -13.26
C LEU A 312 6.20 7.65 -14.20
N THR A 313 7.25 6.84 -14.18
CA THR A 313 7.40 5.70 -15.09
C THR A 313 7.49 4.38 -14.34
N ALA A 314 7.03 3.30 -14.97
CA ALA A 314 7.22 1.97 -14.40
C ALA A 314 8.72 1.64 -14.33
N PRO A 315 9.16 1.02 -13.23
CA PRO A 315 10.54 0.58 -13.09
C PRO A 315 10.87 -0.44 -14.19
N GLN A 316 11.82 -0.08 -15.05
CA GLN A 316 12.40 -0.98 -16.03
C GLN A 316 13.72 -1.52 -15.49
N ARG A 317 13.90 -2.83 -15.47
CA ARG A 317 15.13 -3.43 -14.97
C ARG A 317 16.31 -3.10 -15.87
N CYS A 318 17.39 -2.71 -15.25
CA CYS A 318 18.63 -2.42 -15.91
C CYS A 318 19.65 -3.57 -15.69
N ARG A 319 20.44 -3.87 -16.73
CA ARG A 319 21.65 -4.70 -16.60
C ARG A 319 22.81 -3.74 -16.30
N THR A 320 23.33 -3.83 -15.09
CA THR A 320 24.43 -2.94 -14.65
C THR A 320 25.76 -3.22 -15.32
N GLY A 321 25.92 -4.40 -15.91
CA GLY A 321 27.20 -4.85 -16.51
C GLY A 321 28.27 -5.24 -15.49
N ILE A 322 27.86 -5.59 -14.26
CA ILE A 322 28.76 -6.06 -13.20
C ILE A 322 28.73 -7.56 -13.14
N ASP A 323 29.86 -8.19 -13.35
CA ASP A 323 30.09 -9.60 -13.04
C ASP A 323 30.87 -9.73 -11.74
N LEU A 324 30.43 -10.64 -10.87
CA LEU A 324 31.02 -10.85 -9.56
C LEU A 324 31.79 -12.18 -9.53
N GLU A 325 33.00 -12.15 -8.94
CA GLU A 325 33.81 -13.36 -8.73
C GLU A 325 32.99 -14.45 -8.03
N ARG A 326 33.28 -15.72 -8.36
CA ARG A 326 32.70 -16.83 -7.61
C ARG A 326 33.30 -16.89 -6.20
N PRO A 327 32.50 -17.16 -5.14
CA PRO A 327 33.03 -17.22 -3.78
C PRO A 327 34.08 -18.29 -3.65
N ARG A 328 35.29 -17.90 -3.30
CA ARG A 328 36.34 -18.80 -2.84
C ARG A 328 36.36 -18.72 -1.31
N GLY A 329 36.18 -19.85 -0.65
CA GLY A 329 35.91 -20.02 0.77
C GLY A 329 36.49 -18.94 1.68
N GLY A 330 35.64 -18.24 2.41
CA GLY A 330 35.99 -17.25 3.42
C GLY A 330 35.79 -15.79 3.02
N ASP A 331 35.74 -15.43 1.74
CA ASP A 331 35.54 -14.06 1.29
C ASP A 331 34.06 -13.66 1.35
N LEU A 332 33.82 -12.56 2.04
CA LEU A 332 32.53 -12.20 2.57
C LEU A 332 31.85 -11.08 1.80
N LEU A 333 32.61 -10.27 1.07
CA LEU A 333 32.14 -9.10 0.31
C LEU A 333 32.16 -9.43 -1.21
N PRO A 334 31.25 -8.80 -1.99
CA PRO A 334 31.24 -8.95 -3.42
C PRO A 334 32.51 -8.35 -4.05
N VAL A 335 33.24 -9.12 -4.86
CA VAL A 335 34.39 -8.67 -5.63
C VAL A 335 33.98 -8.63 -7.11
N VAL A 336 34.29 -7.53 -7.77
CA VAL A 336 34.02 -7.35 -9.20
C VAL A 336 35.02 -8.21 -9.99
N GLU A 337 34.53 -9.19 -10.73
CA GLU A 337 35.35 -10.04 -11.63
C GLU A 337 35.56 -9.35 -12.96
N ALA A 338 34.48 -8.82 -13.54
CA ALA A 338 34.52 -8.13 -14.81
C ALA A 338 33.49 -6.99 -14.86
N VAL A 339 33.75 -6.03 -15.72
CA VAL A 339 32.85 -4.91 -16.05
C VAL A 339 32.62 -4.94 -17.56
N GLU A 340 31.35 -5.02 -17.96
CA GLU A 340 30.96 -5.09 -19.36
C GLU A 340 31.27 -3.73 -20.05
N PRO A 341 31.98 -3.73 -21.19
CA PRO A 341 32.26 -2.49 -21.93
C PRO A 341 30.98 -1.76 -22.34
N GLY A 342 30.96 -0.43 -22.20
CA GLY A 342 29.81 0.43 -22.49
C GLY A 342 28.70 0.37 -21.44
N SER A 343 28.85 -0.40 -20.36
CA SER A 343 27.85 -0.56 -19.33
C SER A 343 27.80 0.62 -18.35
N SER A 344 26.70 0.67 -17.58
CA SER A 344 26.56 1.63 -16.48
C SER A 344 27.67 1.50 -15.43
N ALA A 345 28.17 0.30 -15.22
CA ALA A 345 29.28 0.03 -14.29
C ALA A 345 30.61 0.62 -14.79
N GLU A 346 30.90 0.50 -16.08
CA GLU A 346 32.10 1.09 -16.67
C GLU A 346 32.06 2.61 -16.62
N VAL A 347 30.91 3.20 -17.00
CA VAL A 347 30.70 4.67 -16.94
C VAL A 347 30.85 5.20 -15.51
N ALA A 348 30.38 4.44 -14.51
CA ALA A 348 30.54 4.79 -13.10
C ALA A 348 31.99 4.63 -12.61
N GLY A 349 32.89 4.06 -13.41
CA GLY A 349 34.30 3.87 -13.07
C GLY A 349 34.60 2.64 -12.21
N LEU A 350 33.72 1.64 -12.18
CA LEU A 350 33.98 0.34 -11.58
C LEU A 350 35.10 -0.37 -12.34
N LYS A 351 35.91 -1.12 -11.61
CA LYS A 351 37.04 -1.87 -12.19
C LYS A 351 37.08 -3.30 -11.65
N PRO A 352 37.56 -4.26 -12.44
CA PRO A 352 37.87 -5.59 -11.93
C PRO A 352 38.80 -5.51 -10.71
N GLY A 353 38.52 -6.33 -9.69
CA GLY A 353 39.20 -6.33 -8.41
C GLY A 353 38.63 -5.35 -7.36
N ASP A 354 37.67 -4.49 -7.69
CA ASP A 354 36.98 -3.65 -6.71
C ASP A 354 36.17 -4.53 -5.74
N VAL A 355 36.32 -4.29 -4.45
CA VAL A 355 35.52 -4.97 -3.41
C VAL A 355 34.37 -4.05 -3.00
N ILE A 356 33.13 -4.43 -3.21
CA ILE A 356 31.99 -3.61 -2.87
C ILE A 356 31.75 -3.69 -1.36
N VAL A 357 31.92 -2.55 -0.68
CA VAL A 357 31.80 -2.44 0.79
C VAL A 357 30.51 -1.74 1.23
N ALA A 358 29.86 -0.94 0.34
CA ALA A 358 28.55 -0.38 0.60
C ALA A 358 27.71 -0.32 -0.68
N PHE A 359 26.40 -0.44 -0.49
CA PHE A 359 25.39 -0.41 -1.54
C PHE A 359 24.23 0.48 -1.12
N ARG A 360 23.86 1.46 -1.96
CA ARG A 360 22.82 2.45 -1.65
C ARG A 360 23.03 3.12 -0.28
N GLY A 361 24.28 3.49 0.01
CA GLY A 361 24.67 4.14 1.26
C GLY A 361 24.70 3.24 2.51
N ARG A 362 24.44 1.93 2.38
CA ARG A 362 24.51 0.98 3.48
C ARG A 362 25.76 0.12 3.38
N ARG A 363 26.55 0.08 4.44
CA ARG A 363 27.68 -0.84 4.51
C ARG A 363 27.19 -2.28 4.50
N LEU A 364 27.91 -3.12 3.75
CA LEU A 364 27.66 -4.55 3.67
C LEU A 364 28.35 -5.24 4.86
N GLU A 365 27.86 -4.98 6.09
CA GLU A 365 28.31 -5.60 7.32
C GLU A 365 27.37 -6.75 7.67
N PHE A 366 27.70 -7.97 7.25
CA PHE A 366 26.91 -9.16 7.58
C PHE A 366 27.79 -10.36 7.91
N PRO A 367 27.27 -11.33 8.71
CA PRO A 367 27.87 -12.65 8.73
C PRO A 367 27.86 -13.19 7.32
N ALA A 368 28.96 -13.34 6.83
CA ALA A 368 29.54 -13.51 5.53
C ALA A 368 28.82 -14.28 4.43
N ARG A 369 28.03 -15.28 4.73
CA ARG A 369 27.43 -16.15 3.69
C ARG A 369 26.27 -15.53 2.91
N ASP A 370 25.61 -14.53 3.48
CA ASP A 370 24.35 -13.99 2.92
C ASP A 370 24.49 -12.62 2.25
N ALA A 371 25.48 -11.80 2.62
CA ALA A 371 25.65 -10.45 2.06
C ALA A 371 25.85 -10.45 0.56
N ARG A 372 26.66 -11.38 0.05
CA ARG A 372 26.89 -11.51 -1.39
C ARG A 372 25.66 -11.97 -2.15
N LYS A 373 24.93 -12.98 -1.65
CA LYS A 373 23.70 -13.44 -2.30
C LYS A 373 22.63 -12.36 -2.32
N LEU A 374 22.53 -11.59 -1.23
CA LEU A 374 21.61 -10.46 -1.13
C LEU A 374 22.02 -9.36 -2.10
N PHE A 375 23.33 -9.07 -2.23
CA PHE A 375 23.83 -8.07 -3.18
C PHE A 375 23.62 -8.52 -4.62
N ASP A 376 24.01 -9.75 -5.00
CA ASP A 376 23.78 -10.29 -6.35
C ASP A 376 22.27 -10.32 -6.70
N ARG A 377 21.45 -10.71 -5.75
CA ARG A 377 20.00 -10.61 -5.91
C ARG A 377 19.56 -9.18 -6.08
N ALA A 378 20.05 -8.24 -5.27
CA ALA A 378 19.70 -6.82 -5.36
C ALA A 378 20.11 -6.21 -6.71
N LEU A 379 21.32 -6.49 -7.20
CA LEU A 379 21.76 -6.08 -8.53
C LEU A 379 20.81 -6.54 -9.64
N ARG A 380 20.30 -7.78 -9.54
CA ARG A 380 19.44 -8.37 -10.57
C ARG A 380 17.97 -7.98 -10.45
N THR A 381 17.50 -7.60 -9.26
CA THR A 381 16.06 -7.48 -8.97
C THR A 381 15.60 -6.11 -8.52
N THR A 382 16.52 -5.20 -8.13
CA THR A 382 16.14 -3.93 -7.53
C THR A 382 16.67 -2.70 -8.24
N ILE A 383 17.56 -2.85 -9.22
CA ILE A 383 18.10 -1.74 -10.00
C ILE A 383 17.28 -1.58 -11.29
N ASN A 384 16.74 -0.42 -11.50
CA ASN A 384 15.95 -0.07 -12.66
C ASN A 384 16.65 1.01 -13.49
N VAL A 385 16.24 1.15 -14.75
CA VAL A 385 16.70 2.25 -15.61
C VAL A 385 16.48 3.59 -14.90
N ASP A 386 17.45 4.49 -15.03
CA ASP A 386 17.52 5.80 -14.39
C ASP A 386 17.69 5.80 -12.86
N ASP A 387 17.83 4.62 -12.22
CA ASP A 387 18.22 4.58 -10.80
C ASP A 387 19.64 5.12 -10.62
N ILE A 388 19.82 6.05 -9.70
CA ILE A 388 21.13 6.44 -9.18
C ILE A 388 21.48 5.48 -8.05
N VAL A 389 22.53 4.69 -8.24
CA VAL A 389 22.96 3.68 -7.28
C VAL A 389 24.32 4.06 -6.69
N PRO A 390 24.36 4.64 -5.48
CA PRO A 390 25.61 4.88 -4.78
C PRO A 390 26.26 3.56 -4.39
N LEU A 391 27.54 3.41 -4.73
CA LEU A 391 28.38 2.29 -4.37
C LEU A 391 29.63 2.83 -3.66
N THR A 392 30.04 2.18 -2.57
CA THR A 392 31.38 2.37 -2.05
C THR A 392 32.18 1.12 -2.33
N VAL A 393 33.29 1.25 -3.01
CA VAL A 393 34.19 0.16 -3.32
C VAL A 393 35.54 0.35 -2.63
N ARG A 394 36.14 -0.72 -2.21
CA ARG A 394 37.54 -0.73 -1.74
C ARG A 394 38.42 -1.18 -2.89
N ARG A 395 39.32 -0.28 -3.30
CA ARG A 395 40.33 -0.47 -4.35
C ARG A 395 41.72 -0.47 -3.72
N GLY A 396 42.30 -1.64 -3.53
CA GLY A 396 43.49 -1.78 -2.69
C GLY A 396 43.19 -1.43 -1.23
N THR A 397 43.83 -0.37 -0.70
CA THR A 397 43.64 0.12 0.67
C THR A 397 42.68 1.32 0.75
N THR A 398 42.19 1.84 -0.38
CA THR A 398 41.40 3.08 -0.46
C THR A 398 39.94 2.76 -0.71
N GLU A 399 39.03 3.43 -0.01
CA GLU A 399 37.60 3.42 -0.32
C GLU A 399 37.31 4.53 -1.35
N VAL A 400 36.53 4.18 -2.38
CA VAL A 400 36.11 5.08 -3.45
C VAL A 400 34.60 5.07 -3.53
N GLU A 401 33.99 6.24 -3.48
CA GLU A 401 32.55 6.39 -3.74
C GLU A 401 32.31 6.49 -5.23
N LEU A 402 31.42 5.68 -5.75
CA LEU A 402 31.01 5.65 -7.14
C LEU A 402 29.51 5.86 -7.22
N ARG A 403 29.06 6.47 -8.33
CA ARG A 403 27.64 6.64 -8.65
C ARG A 403 27.34 5.94 -9.95
N LEU A 404 26.59 4.89 -9.88
CA LEU A 404 26.15 4.15 -11.04
C LEU A 404 24.78 4.69 -11.47
N LEU A 405 24.71 5.34 -12.64
CA LEU A 405 23.44 5.64 -13.29
C LEU A 405 23.06 4.45 -14.15
N ALA A 406 22.01 3.76 -13.76
CA ALA A 406 21.51 2.57 -14.43
C ALA A 406 20.80 2.98 -15.73
N LYS A 407 21.31 2.53 -16.90
CA LYS A 407 20.76 2.83 -18.23
C LYS A 407 20.39 1.55 -18.98
#